data_edca62c8b2fc7aa26a958eb4806a8e5e
#
_entry.id   edca62c8b2fc7aa26a958eb4806a8e5e
#
_cell.length_a   1.000
_cell.length_b   1.000
_cell.length_c   1.000
_cell.angle_alpha   90.00
_cell.angle_beta   90.00
_cell.angle_gamma   90.00
#
_symmetry.space_group_name_H-M   'P 1'
#
loop_
_entity.id
_entity.type
_entity.pdbx_description
1 polymer ?
#
loop_
_entity_poly.entity_id
_entity_poly.type
_entity_poly.pdbx_seq_one_letter_code
_entity_poly.pdbx_strand_id
1 'polypeptide(L)'
;AYHSLIILFMVFILVTSEAIPFPAIALLALVLQVLLGVAPADVIASSFMNDAVLFVMGSLMFAIAIVHQGLDIRLAKIIISIFGKSKRLFLAGLMVVSAVLSSFLGEHTIIAIMLPIGLAIIKNVDSSTPDGKNAILLVLFSIAYGTIIGSIGTPSGGARNVIMINYLQEFTDTERIDYWGWIQYAYPILIIQLVVAYFVLQFAFPTSLDNVQVQGYKRSIAKSNSATNIRHLFSCLIIGLIITSWFLFNQELGLGIIALCGVLIFMICGMVPWEVINKNTNWGVILLFAATISLGFQINETGASSWLVERFNELTSSFPEDSSFSWSFMAILTGLTSNFFTSSATTSLLGPMAIELQPNDISFGMSAAIASGFSFLTVVSSPTAMILYSTGLVSIKIFFRVGLLMFSSSILILYLVSKFYWVTL
;
A
#
# COMPACT_ATOMS: atom_id res chain seq x y z
N ALA A 1 25.87 -14.77 -0.25
CA ALA A 1 25.48 -13.81 -1.30
C ALA A 1 24.87 -14.49 -2.53
N TYR A 2 25.58 -15.35 -3.28
CA TYR A 2 25.04 -15.95 -4.53
C TYR A 2 23.75 -16.75 -4.32
N HIS A 3 23.68 -17.59 -3.30
CA HIS A 3 22.48 -18.40 -3.01
C HIS A 3 21.29 -17.52 -2.69
N SER A 4 21.47 -16.45 -1.90
CA SER A 4 20.39 -15.50 -1.56
C SER A 4 19.85 -14.79 -2.81
N LEU A 5 20.73 -14.38 -3.73
CA LEU A 5 20.35 -13.76 -4.99
C LEU A 5 19.63 -14.73 -5.95
N ILE A 6 20.07 -16.00 -6.01
CA ILE A 6 19.41 -17.05 -6.82
C ILE A 6 18.00 -17.30 -6.29
N ILE A 7 17.81 -17.43 -4.97
CA ILE A 7 16.50 -17.63 -4.35
C ILE A 7 15.62 -16.42 -4.64
N LEU A 8 16.17 -15.21 -4.48
CA LEU A 8 15.46 -13.98 -4.76
C LEU A 8 14.95 -13.93 -6.21
N PHE A 9 15.82 -14.20 -7.17
CA PHE A 9 15.47 -14.20 -8.59
C PHE A 9 14.43 -15.29 -8.92
N MET A 10 14.54 -16.46 -8.29
CA MET A 10 13.56 -17.54 -8.42
C MET A 10 12.19 -17.12 -7.86
N VAL A 11 12.15 -16.57 -6.63
CA VAL A 11 10.90 -16.05 -6.03
C VAL A 11 10.27 -15.01 -6.93
N PHE A 12 11.07 -14.12 -7.45
CA PHE A 12 10.69 -13.09 -8.39
C PHE A 12 10.00 -13.66 -9.64
N ILE A 13 10.61 -14.63 -10.31
CA ILE A 13 10.05 -15.29 -11.50
C ILE A 13 8.74 -16.01 -11.15
N LEU A 14 8.71 -16.73 -10.03
CA LEU A 14 7.53 -17.49 -9.61
C LEU A 14 6.35 -16.61 -9.24
N VAL A 15 6.60 -15.48 -8.55
CA VAL A 15 5.56 -14.49 -8.22
C VAL A 15 5.01 -13.84 -9.49
N THR A 16 5.89 -13.50 -10.43
CA THR A 16 5.49 -12.82 -11.69
C THR A 16 4.76 -13.74 -12.65
N SER A 17 5.21 -14.99 -12.75
CA SER A 17 4.60 -15.97 -13.66
C SER A 17 3.32 -16.58 -13.10
N GLU A 18 3.02 -16.38 -11.78
CA GLU A 18 1.92 -17.05 -11.07
C GLU A 18 1.90 -18.57 -11.28
N ALA A 19 3.08 -19.17 -11.55
CA ALA A 19 3.21 -20.58 -11.92
C ALA A 19 2.77 -21.54 -10.82
N ILE A 20 2.92 -21.13 -9.55
CA ILE A 20 2.47 -21.87 -8.37
C ILE A 20 1.84 -20.89 -7.35
N PRO A 21 0.96 -21.37 -6.45
CA PRO A 21 0.31 -20.52 -5.46
C PRO A 21 1.29 -19.84 -4.52
N PHE A 22 0.99 -18.60 -4.09
CA PHE A 22 1.83 -17.81 -3.18
C PHE A 22 2.30 -18.55 -1.92
N PRO A 23 1.46 -19.35 -1.23
CA PRO A 23 1.95 -20.16 -0.11
C PRO A 23 3.08 -21.13 -0.48
N ALA A 24 2.99 -21.75 -1.67
CA ALA A 24 4.02 -22.68 -2.13
C ALA A 24 5.34 -21.94 -2.44
N ILE A 25 5.27 -20.74 -3.04
CA ILE A 25 6.46 -19.89 -3.28
C ILE A 25 7.12 -19.55 -1.93
N ALA A 26 6.31 -19.15 -0.96
CA ALA A 26 6.80 -18.77 0.36
C ALA A 26 7.53 -19.93 1.07
N LEU A 27 6.90 -21.10 1.10
CA LEU A 27 7.50 -22.30 1.71
C LEU A 27 8.74 -22.77 0.96
N LEU A 28 8.74 -22.70 -0.38
CA LEU A 28 9.91 -23.02 -1.19
C LEU A 28 11.07 -22.07 -0.88
N ALA A 29 10.81 -20.77 -0.80
CA ALA A 29 11.84 -19.79 -0.45
C ALA A 29 12.44 -20.05 0.93
N LEU A 30 11.60 -20.37 1.94
CA LEU A 30 12.04 -20.70 3.29
C LEU A 30 12.92 -21.97 3.30
N VAL A 31 12.45 -23.03 2.64
CA VAL A 31 13.18 -24.31 2.59
C VAL A 31 14.52 -24.16 1.87
N LEU A 32 14.54 -23.43 0.75
CA LEU A 32 15.77 -23.23 -0.01
C LEU A 32 16.81 -22.39 0.73
N GLN A 33 16.41 -21.41 1.53
CA GLN A 33 17.34 -20.64 2.36
C GLN A 33 18.11 -21.56 3.32
N VAL A 34 17.45 -22.56 3.90
CA VAL A 34 18.11 -23.53 4.80
C VAL A 34 18.92 -24.55 4.01
N LEU A 35 18.35 -25.17 2.97
CA LEU A 35 19.00 -26.25 2.20
C LEU A 35 20.25 -25.75 1.45
N LEU A 36 20.26 -24.54 0.96
CA LEU A 36 21.41 -23.93 0.28
C LEU A 36 22.40 -23.26 1.25
N GLY A 37 22.18 -23.41 2.55
CA GLY A 37 23.11 -22.93 3.58
C GLY A 37 23.21 -21.39 3.64
N VAL A 38 22.12 -20.69 3.33
CA VAL A 38 22.07 -19.22 3.44
C VAL A 38 22.16 -18.80 4.91
N ALA A 39 21.36 -19.45 5.77
CA ALA A 39 21.43 -19.30 7.22
C ALA A 39 20.87 -20.56 7.93
N PRO A 40 21.15 -20.74 9.23
CA PRO A 40 20.56 -21.80 10.05
C PRO A 40 19.04 -21.72 10.14
N ALA A 41 18.40 -22.86 10.40
CA ALA A 41 16.92 -22.95 10.39
C ALA A 41 16.24 -22.06 11.45
N ASP A 42 16.86 -21.89 12.61
CA ASP A 42 16.37 -21.04 13.70
C ASP A 42 16.42 -19.54 13.32
N VAL A 43 17.49 -19.11 12.63
CA VAL A 43 17.63 -17.74 12.10
C VAL A 43 16.56 -17.48 11.03
N ILE A 44 16.37 -18.42 10.10
CA ILE A 44 15.33 -18.28 9.07
C ILE A 44 13.95 -18.26 9.70
N ALA A 45 13.66 -19.12 10.67
CA ALA A 45 12.36 -19.17 11.34
C ALA A 45 12.05 -17.87 12.10
N SER A 46 13.01 -17.30 12.82
CA SER A 46 12.85 -16.04 13.56
C SER A 46 12.64 -14.84 12.61
N SER A 47 13.39 -14.77 11.52
CA SER A 47 13.23 -13.73 10.52
C SER A 47 11.92 -13.86 9.71
N PHE A 48 11.40 -15.09 9.56
CA PHE A 48 10.15 -15.38 8.86
C PHE A 48 8.91 -14.91 9.62
N MET A 49 8.90 -14.98 10.97
CA MET A 49 7.74 -14.57 11.79
C MET A 49 8.15 -13.46 12.76
N ASN A 50 8.52 -12.32 12.22
CA ASN A 50 8.88 -11.11 12.96
C ASN A 50 7.66 -10.18 13.20
N ASP A 51 7.86 -9.05 13.90
CA ASP A 51 6.79 -8.07 14.21
C ASP A 51 6.13 -7.50 12.94
N ALA A 52 6.89 -7.30 11.86
CA ALA A 52 6.32 -6.82 10.60
C ALA A 52 5.31 -7.82 10.00
N VAL A 53 5.60 -9.11 10.07
CA VAL A 53 4.68 -10.16 9.60
C VAL A 53 3.45 -10.24 10.49
N LEU A 54 3.63 -10.17 11.81
CA LEU A 54 2.52 -10.12 12.78
C LEU A 54 1.65 -8.88 12.55
N PHE A 55 2.27 -7.74 12.21
CA PHE A 55 1.54 -6.52 11.89
C PHE A 55 0.68 -6.66 10.63
N VAL A 56 1.25 -7.19 9.54
CA VAL A 56 0.48 -7.41 8.30
C VAL A 56 -0.66 -8.39 8.52
N MET A 57 -0.38 -9.48 9.20
CA MET A 57 -1.39 -10.48 9.56
C MET A 57 -2.51 -9.83 10.41
N GLY A 58 -2.14 -9.16 11.49
CA GLY A 58 -3.08 -8.51 12.40
C GLY A 58 -3.89 -7.41 11.71
N SER A 59 -3.27 -6.55 10.90
CA SER A 59 -3.96 -5.47 10.20
C SER A 59 -4.95 -5.99 9.15
N LEU A 60 -4.62 -7.04 8.40
CA LEU A 60 -5.55 -7.69 7.47
C LEU A 60 -6.76 -8.31 8.20
N MET A 61 -6.51 -9.02 9.30
CA MET A 61 -7.59 -9.58 10.13
C MET A 61 -8.45 -8.48 10.76
N PHE A 62 -7.83 -7.40 11.24
CA PHE A 62 -8.52 -6.25 11.82
C PHE A 62 -9.42 -5.54 10.80
N ALA A 63 -8.94 -5.38 9.56
CA ALA A 63 -9.72 -4.84 8.47
C ALA A 63 -10.96 -5.70 8.16
N ILE A 64 -10.82 -7.03 8.15
CA ILE A 64 -11.95 -7.97 7.98
C ILE A 64 -12.98 -7.79 9.10
N ALA A 65 -12.53 -7.65 10.34
CA ALA A 65 -13.42 -7.39 11.48
C ALA A 65 -14.21 -6.09 11.33
N ILE A 66 -13.57 -5.02 10.85
CA ILE A 66 -14.21 -3.72 10.57
C ILE A 66 -15.28 -3.84 9.47
N VAL A 67 -14.96 -4.52 8.38
CA VAL A 67 -15.91 -4.74 7.26
C VAL A 67 -17.10 -5.58 7.71
N HIS A 68 -16.86 -6.62 8.52
CA HIS A 68 -17.93 -7.48 9.06
C HIS A 68 -18.96 -6.70 9.90
N GLN A 69 -18.56 -5.57 10.51
CA GLN A 69 -19.47 -4.68 11.24
C GLN A 69 -20.29 -3.75 10.32
N GLY A 70 -20.11 -3.78 9.00
CA GLY A 70 -20.83 -2.93 8.06
C GLY A 70 -20.47 -1.43 8.17
N LEU A 71 -19.27 -1.12 8.64
CA LEU A 71 -18.79 0.27 8.74
C LEU A 71 -18.53 0.88 7.36
N ASP A 72 -18.30 0.05 6.34
CA ASP A 72 -18.16 0.41 4.93
C ASP A 72 -19.39 1.18 4.40
N ILE A 73 -20.60 0.67 4.64
CA ILE A 73 -21.87 1.32 4.23
C ILE A 73 -22.04 2.67 4.90
N ARG A 74 -21.62 2.80 6.16
CA ARG A 74 -21.69 4.07 6.89
C ARG A 74 -20.72 5.11 6.34
N LEU A 75 -19.50 4.70 6.03
CA LEU A 75 -18.52 5.56 5.40
C LEU A 75 -19.05 6.09 4.07
N ALA A 76 -19.68 5.25 3.25
CA ALA A 76 -20.34 5.69 2.03
C ALA A 76 -21.40 6.78 2.28
N LYS A 77 -22.22 6.64 3.33
CA LYS A 77 -23.23 7.65 3.71
C LYS A 77 -22.58 8.96 4.12
N ILE A 78 -21.53 8.91 4.92
CA ILE A 78 -20.77 10.09 5.37
C ILE A 78 -20.19 10.83 4.16
N ILE A 79 -19.52 10.12 3.26
CA ILE A 79 -18.94 10.71 2.03
C ILE A 79 -20.00 11.48 1.25
N ILE A 80 -21.15 10.85 1.02
CA ILE A 80 -22.23 11.46 0.23
C ILE A 80 -22.86 12.65 0.96
N SER A 81 -23.02 12.58 2.27
CA SER A 81 -23.62 13.67 3.05
C SER A 81 -22.72 14.91 3.06
N ILE A 82 -21.42 14.74 3.19
CA ILE A 82 -20.44 15.84 3.28
C ILE A 82 -20.12 16.39 1.88
N PHE A 83 -19.76 15.51 0.96
CA PHE A 83 -19.19 15.89 -0.32
C PHE A 83 -20.17 15.89 -1.48
N GLY A 84 -21.38 15.37 -1.33
CA GLY A 84 -22.35 15.21 -2.41
C GLY A 84 -23.02 16.50 -2.89
N LYS A 85 -22.53 17.70 -2.57
CA LYS A 85 -23.12 18.98 -2.96
C LYS A 85 -22.81 19.39 -4.40
N SER A 86 -21.64 19.09 -4.89
CA SER A 86 -21.21 19.35 -6.26
C SER A 86 -20.36 18.20 -6.81
N LYS A 87 -20.31 18.05 -8.13
CA LYS A 87 -19.46 17.07 -8.82
C LYS A 87 -18.00 17.12 -8.37
N ARG A 88 -17.40 18.32 -8.40
CA ARG A 88 -15.98 18.51 -8.06
C ARG A 88 -15.70 18.10 -6.62
N LEU A 89 -16.54 18.53 -5.70
CA LEU A 89 -16.41 18.21 -4.29
C LEU A 89 -16.65 16.71 -4.04
N PHE A 90 -17.57 16.10 -4.75
CA PHE A 90 -17.89 14.68 -4.64
C PHE A 90 -16.69 13.78 -5.08
N LEU A 91 -16.08 14.10 -6.23
CA LEU A 91 -14.90 13.36 -6.71
C LEU A 91 -13.68 13.56 -5.81
N ALA A 92 -13.43 14.79 -5.38
CA ALA A 92 -12.40 15.06 -4.38
C ALA A 92 -12.66 14.30 -3.06
N GLY A 93 -13.93 14.25 -2.62
CA GLY A 93 -14.34 13.50 -1.46
C GLY A 93 -14.10 12.00 -1.58
N LEU A 94 -14.42 11.40 -2.74
CA LEU A 94 -14.12 9.99 -3.01
C LEU A 94 -12.62 9.71 -2.90
N MET A 95 -11.78 10.55 -3.52
CA MET A 95 -10.32 10.42 -3.45
C MET A 95 -9.80 10.56 -2.02
N VAL A 96 -10.17 11.64 -1.34
CA VAL A 96 -9.68 11.94 0.01
C VAL A 96 -10.11 10.87 1.01
N VAL A 97 -11.37 10.44 0.96
CA VAL A 97 -11.85 9.39 1.87
C VAL A 97 -11.19 8.06 1.56
N SER A 98 -11.04 7.68 0.28
CA SER A 98 -10.29 6.48 -0.09
C SER A 98 -8.85 6.55 0.42
N ALA A 99 -8.19 7.72 0.32
CA ALA A 99 -6.82 7.90 0.77
C ALA A 99 -6.69 7.84 2.29
N VAL A 100 -7.53 8.56 3.02
CA VAL A 100 -7.49 8.54 4.49
C VAL A 100 -7.74 7.14 5.02
N LEU A 101 -8.75 6.45 4.50
CA LEU A 101 -9.06 5.10 4.93
C LEU A 101 -7.94 4.12 4.55
N SER A 102 -7.37 4.23 3.34
CA SER A 102 -6.28 3.38 2.89
C SER A 102 -5.01 3.59 3.70
N SER A 103 -4.78 4.78 4.23
CA SER A 103 -3.66 5.05 5.13
C SER A 103 -3.68 4.17 6.38
N PHE A 104 -4.88 3.81 6.88
CA PHE A 104 -5.01 3.04 8.13
C PHE A 104 -5.43 1.58 7.94
N LEU A 105 -6.18 1.27 6.90
CA LEU A 105 -6.77 -0.06 6.69
C LEU A 105 -6.13 -0.83 5.53
N GLY A 106 -5.21 -0.19 4.83
CA GLY A 106 -4.51 -0.78 3.70
C GLY A 106 -5.31 -0.80 2.40
N GLU A 107 -4.56 -0.89 1.33
CA GLU A 107 -5.02 -0.77 -0.05
C GLU A 107 -6.08 -1.83 -0.44
N HIS A 108 -5.82 -3.11 -0.10
CA HIS A 108 -6.69 -4.23 -0.45
C HIS A 108 -8.10 -4.08 0.12
N THR A 109 -8.19 -3.67 1.38
CA THR A 109 -9.45 -3.51 2.08
C THR A 109 -10.26 -2.37 1.49
N ILE A 110 -9.61 -1.24 1.28
CA ILE A 110 -10.33 -0.03 0.85
C ILE A 110 -10.81 -0.13 -0.58
N ILE A 111 -10.07 -0.71 -1.50
CA ILE A 111 -10.58 -0.90 -2.85
C ILE A 111 -11.79 -1.84 -2.87
N ALA A 112 -11.77 -2.92 -2.05
CA ALA A 112 -12.89 -3.85 -1.95
C ALA A 112 -14.17 -3.19 -1.41
N ILE A 113 -14.02 -2.19 -0.51
CA ILE A 113 -15.13 -1.42 0.04
C ILE A 113 -15.61 -0.34 -0.94
N MET A 114 -14.68 0.43 -1.49
CA MET A 114 -14.99 1.64 -2.23
C MET A 114 -15.42 1.37 -3.67
N LEU A 115 -14.93 0.29 -4.29
CA LEU A 115 -15.28 -0.04 -5.67
C LEU A 115 -16.77 -0.36 -5.87
N PRO A 116 -17.42 -1.19 -5.04
CA PRO A 116 -18.88 -1.38 -5.12
C PRO A 116 -19.66 -0.06 -4.99
N ILE A 117 -19.19 0.87 -4.16
CA ILE A 117 -19.79 2.21 -4.04
C ILE A 117 -19.64 2.96 -5.37
N GLY A 118 -18.44 2.96 -5.96
CA GLY A 118 -18.18 3.56 -7.27
C GLY A 118 -19.06 2.96 -8.36
N LEU A 119 -19.14 1.64 -8.44
CA LEU A 119 -19.99 0.92 -9.40
C LEU A 119 -21.47 1.25 -9.23
N ALA A 120 -21.97 1.40 -8.02
CA ALA A 120 -23.34 1.81 -7.75
C ALA A 120 -23.62 3.25 -8.17
N ILE A 121 -22.63 4.15 -8.07
CA ILE A 121 -22.72 5.54 -8.53
C ILE A 121 -22.84 5.60 -10.06
N ILE A 122 -22.05 4.81 -10.77
CA ILE A 122 -22.01 4.83 -12.24
C ILE A 122 -23.05 3.94 -12.91
N LYS A 123 -23.83 3.17 -12.15
CA LYS A 123 -24.79 2.17 -12.67
C LYS A 123 -25.75 2.71 -13.75
N ASN A 124 -26.18 3.97 -13.62
CA ASN A 124 -27.12 4.60 -14.51
C ASN A 124 -26.44 5.59 -15.48
N VAL A 125 -25.12 5.57 -15.59
CA VAL A 125 -24.39 6.41 -16.55
C VAL A 125 -24.37 5.72 -17.90
N ASP A 126 -24.77 6.45 -18.93
CA ASP A 126 -24.76 5.93 -20.30
C ASP A 126 -23.32 5.76 -20.81
N SER A 127 -22.84 4.53 -20.83
CA SER A 127 -21.51 4.18 -21.32
C SER A 127 -21.36 4.23 -22.84
N SER A 128 -22.42 4.47 -23.61
CA SER A 128 -22.36 4.61 -25.07
C SER A 128 -21.77 5.95 -25.50
N THR A 129 -21.96 6.99 -24.69
CA THR A 129 -21.47 8.35 -24.95
C THR A 129 -20.03 8.55 -24.49
N PRO A 130 -19.21 9.36 -25.18
CA PRO A 130 -17.87 9.71 -24.74
C PRO A 130 -17.86 10.37 -23.35
N ASP A 131 -18.83 11.23 -23.07
CA ASP A 131 -18.98 11.91 -21.78
C ASP A 131 -19.29 10.94 -20.64
N GLY A 132 -20.17 9.97 -20.87
CA GLY A 132 -20.48 8.93 -19.91
C GLY A 132 -19.31 8.00 -19.65
N LYS A 133 -18.53 7.61 -20.69
CA LYS A 133 -17.29 6.86 -20.50
C LYS A 133 -16.28 7.59 -19.63
N ASN A 134 -16.06 8.87 -19.90
CA ASN A 134 -15.18 9.70 -19.09
C ASN A 134 -15.67 9.81 -17.64
N ALA A 135 -16.98 9.93 -17.44
CA ALA A 135 -17.58 9.98 -16.11
C ALA A 135 -17.34 8.70 -15.31
N ILE A 136 -17.51 7.54 -15.94
CA ILE A 136 -17.24 6.22 -15.35
C ILE A 136 -15.77 6.12 -14.94
N LEU A 137 -14.87 6.43 -15.88
CA LEU A 137 -13.43 6.37 -15.64
C LEU A 137 -12.99 7.33 -14.51
N LEU A 138 -13.54 8.54 -14.51
CA LEU A 138 -13.23 9.55 -13.50
C LEU A 138 -13.60 9.10 -12.08
N VAL A 139 -14.78 8.49 -11.90
CA VAL A 139 -15.21 7.95 -10.60
C VAL A 139 -14.29 6.79 -10.17
N LEU A 140 -14.06 5.84 -11.08
CA LEU A 140 -13.27 4.65 -10.78
C LEU A 140 -11.82 4.97 -10.47
N PHE A 141 -11.18 5.82 -11.27
CA PHE A 141 -9.80 6.26 -11.02
C PHE A 141 -9.68 7.16 -9.79
N SER A 142 -10.71 7.96 -9.45
CA SER A 142 -10.70 8.74 -8.20
C SER A 142 -10.61 7.84 -6.97
N ILE A 143 -11.35 6.73 -6.96
CA ILE A 143 -11.26 5.73 -5.89
C ILE A 143 -9.91 5.03 -5.92
N ALA A 144 -9.48 4.54 -7.08
CA ALA A 144 -8.25 3.78 -7.21
C ALA A 144 -7.02 4.61 -6.82
N TYR A 145 -6.88 5.81 -7.35
CA TYR A 145 -5.72 6.66 -7.04
C TYR A 145 -5.77 7.18 -5.60
N GLY A 146 -6.95 7.51 -5.07
CA GLY A 146 -7.09 7.78 -3.64
C GLY A 146 -6.58 6.62 -2.79
N THR A 147 -6.95 5.39 -3.13
CA THR A 147 -6.53 4.18 -2.40
C THR A 147 -5.02 3.93 -2.51
N ILE A 148 -4.45 3.97 -3.73
CA ILE A 148 -3.01 3.76 -3.96
C ILE A 148 -2.18 4.82 -3.23
N ILE A 149 -2.51 6.10 -3.43
CA ILE A 149 -1.80 7.22 -2.80
C ILE A 149 -1.94 7.16 -1.28
N GLY A 150 -3.13 6.86 -0.78
CA GLY A 150 -3.37 6.75 0.67
C GLY A 150 -2.50 5.71 1.34
N SER A 151 -2.23 4.61 0.67
CA SER A 151 -1.50 3.48 1.24
C SER A 151 -0.03 3.77 1.61
N ILE A 152 0.54 4.87 1.17
CA ILE A 152 1.89 5.30 1.60
C ILE A 152 1.87 6.07 2.92
N GLY A 153 0.71 6.59 3.36
CA GLY A 153 0.62 7.62 4.40
C GLY A 153 1.04 7.17 5.78
N THR A 154 0.75 5.95 6.19
CA THR A 154 1.12 5.44 7.52
C THR A 154 1.73 4.05 7.43
N PRO A 155 2.40 3.56 8.47
CA PRO A 155 2.88 2.18 8.51
C PRO A 155 1.77 1.15 8.23
N SER A 156 0.57 1.36 8.75
CA SER A 156 -0.58 0.45 8.56
C SER A 156 -1.21 0.52 7.16
N GLY A 157 -0.90 1.53 6.36
CA GLY A 157 -1.42 1.69 5.00
C GLY A 157 -0.87 0.69 3.99
N GLY A 158 0.33 0.18 4.22
CA GLY A 158 0.95 -0.76 3.30
C GLY A 158 2.10 -1.53 3.93
N ALA A 159 2.14 -2.82 3.63
CA ALA A 159 3.14 -3.73 4.15
C ALA A 159 4.58 -3.30 3.83
N ARG A 160 4.83 -2.69 2.66
CA ARG A 160 6.13 -2.12 2.28
C ARG A 160 6.65 -1.07 3.28
N ASN A 161 5.73 -0.31 3.91
CA ASN A 161 6.09 0.72 4.88
C ASN A 161 6.73 0.08 6.12
N VAL A 162 6.13 -1.00 6.60
CA VAL A 162 6.61 -1.73 7.78
C VAL A 162 7.89 -2.50 7.46
N ILE A 163 8.03 -3.08 6.26
CA ILE A 163 9.29 -3.70 5.82
C ILE A 163 10.43 -2.70 5.93
N MET A 164 10.23 -1.50 5.38
CA MET A 164 11.28 -0.48 5.40
C MET A 164 11.61 -0.01 6.81
N ILE A 165 10.59 0.18 7.66
CA ILE A 165 10.81 0.52 9.08
C ILE A 165 11.69 -0.54 9.75
N ASN A 166 11.38 -1.83 9.54
CA ASN A 166 12.20 -2.91 10.10
C ASN A 166 13.63 -2.90 9.57
N TYR A 167 13.81 -2.72 8.26
CA TYR A 167 15.15 -2.65 7.66
C TYR A 167 15.96 -1.46 8.18
N LEU A 168 15.35 -0.30 8.32
CA LEU A 168 16.01 0.87 8.90
C LEU A 168 16.39 0.64 10.36
N GLN A 169 15.56 -0.05 11.14
CA GLN A 169 15.87 -0.39 12.54
C GLN A 169 16.99 -1.41 12.70
N GLU A 170 17.08 -2.37 11.78
CA GLU A 170 18.05 -3.46 11.85
C GLU A 170 19.39 -3.13 11.17
N PHE A 171 19.38 -2.35 10.09
CA PHE A 171 20.55 -2.13 9.24
C PHE A 171 21.21 -0.77 9.43
N THR A 172 20.63 0.12 10.25
CA THR A 172 21.19 1.44 10.50
C THR A 172 21.26 1.72 12.00
N ASP A 173 22.26 2.52 12.40
CA ASP A 173 22.37 3.06 13.77
C ASP A 173 21.59 4.38 13.94
N THR A 174 20.77 4.73 12.96
CA THR A 174 19.99 5.97 12.98
C THR A 174 18.82 5.90 13.97
N GLU A 175 18.27 7.06 14.35
CA GLU A 175 17.08 7.13 15.21
C GLU A 175 15.93 6.30 14.63
N ARG A 176 15.27 5.52 15.50
CA ARG A 176 14.15 4.64 15.10
C ARG A 176 13.03 5.47 14.53
N ILE A 177 12.65 5.19 13.27
CA ILE A 177 11.42 5.72 12.70
C ILE A 177 10.24 5.02 13.38
N ASP A 178 9.51 5.78 14.17
CA ASP A 178 8.27 5.33 14.77
C ASP A 178 7.05 5.58 13.85
N TYR A 179 5.87 5.28 14.32
CA TYR A 179 4.62 5.49 13.56
C TYR A 179 4.42 6.95 13.16
N TRP A 180 4.75 7.88 14.06
CA TRP A 180 4.63 9.31 13.82
C TRP A 180 5.71 9.82 12.88
N GLY A 181 6.95 9.40 13.07
CA GLY A 181 8.06 9.73 12.16
C GLY A 181 7.74 9.35 10.71
N TRP A 182 7.19 8.14 10.47
CA TRP A 182 6.74 7.75 9.13
C TRP A 182 5.74 8.76 8.55
N ILE A 183 4.74 9.17 9.34
CA ILE A 183 3.71 10.12 8.89
C ILE A 183 4.36 11.45 8.50
N GLN A 184 5.30 11.95 9.26
CA GLN A 184 6.00 13.20 8.95
C GLN A 184 6.70 13.13 7.59
N TYR A 185 7.34 12.03 7.23
CA TYR A 185 7.97 11.83 5.92
C TYR A 185 6.95 11.65 4.79
N ALA A 186 5.90 10.88 4.99
CA ALA A 186 5.00 10.41 3.93
C ALA A 186 3.81 11.33 3.64
N TYR A 187 3.19 11.95 4.67
CA TYR A 187 1.96 12.74 4.47
C TYR A 187 2.12 13.97 3.57
N PRO A 188 3.22 14.73 3.60
CA PRO A 188 3.40 15.83 2.66
C PRO A 188 3.35 15.35 1.21
N ILE A 189 3.97 14.21 0.91
CA ILE A 189 3.94 13.60 -0.42
C ILE A 189 2.51 13.18 -0.77
N LEU A 190 1.82 12.48 0.14
CA LEU A 190 0.44 12.03 -0.04
C LEU A 190 -0.50 13.20 -0.37
N ILE A 191 -0.42 14.30 0.40
CA ILE A 191 -1.30 15.47 0.21
C ILE A 191 -1.07 16.09 -1.17
N ILE A 192 0.19 16.32 -1.53
CA ILE A 192 0.54 16.92 -2.83
C ILE A 192 0.11 15.98 -3.97
N GLN A 193 0.36 14.66 -3.83
CA GLN A 193 -0.06 13.68 -4.83
C GLN A 193 -1.58 13.64 -5.03
N LEU A 194 -2.38 13.74 -3.96
CA LEU A 194 -3.84 13.79 -4.08
C LEU A 194 -4.30 15.00 -4.87
N VAL A 195 -3.70 16.17 -4.62
CA VAL A 195 -4.01 17.40 -5.38
C VAL A 195 -3.65 17.21 -6.85
N VAL A 196 -2.44 16.72 -7.14
CA VAL A 196 -1.99 16.46 -8.51
C VAL A 196 -2.86 15.41 -9.20
N ALA A 197 -3.17 14.30 -8.51
CA ALA A 197 -4.05 13.26 -9.04
C ALA A 197 -5.43 13.79 -9.40
N TYR A 198 -6.01 14.66 -8.56
CA TYR A 198 -7.29 15.30 -8.87
C TYR A 198 -7.24 16.07 -10.19
N PHE A 199 -6.21 16.89 -10.42
CA PHE A 199 -6.08 17.65 -11.67
C PHE A 199 -5.75 16.76 -12.87
N VAL A 200 -4.88 15.76 -12.71
CA VAL A 200 -4.55 14.78 -13.76
C VAL A 200 -5.81 14.06 -14.23
N LEU A 201 -6.66 13.61 -13.30
CA LEU A 201 -7.89 12.91 -13.64
C LEU A 201 -8.91 13.83 -14.31
N GLN A 202 -9.05 15.07 -13.86
CA GLN A 202 -9.93 16.05 -14.51
C GLN A 202 -9.49 16.37 -15.95
N PHE A 203 -8.17 16.42 -16.18
CA PHE A 203 -7.60 16.63 -17.52
C PHE A 203 -7.75 15.39 -18.40
N ALA A 204 -7.49 14.19 -17.85
CA ALA A 204 -7.57 12.93 -18.59
C ALA A 204 -9.01 12.55 -18.98
N PHE A 205 -9.99 12.88 -18.14
CA PHE A 205 -11.40 12.49 -18.27
C PHE A 205 -12.34 13.71 -18.16
N PRO A 206 -12.28 14.65 -19.11
CA PRO A 206 -13.22 15.79 -19.13
C PRO A 206 -14.64 15.26 -19.30
N THR A 207 -15.55 15.69 -18.43
CA THR A 207 -16.96 15.26 -18.46
C THR A 207 -17.88 16.32 -17.88
N SER A 208 -19.12 16.37 -18.38
CA SER A 208 -20.20 17.25 -17.93
C SER A 208 -21.14 16.58 -16.90
N LEU A 209 -20.67 15.56 -16.16
CA LEU A 209 -21.47 14.84 -15.16
C LEU A 209 -22.40 15.78 -14.37
N ASP A 210 -23.71 15.60 -14.56
CA ASP A 210 -24.71 16.41 -13.87
C ASP A 210 -24.96 15.90 -12.44
N ASN A 211 -25.36 16.81 -11.56
CA ASN A 211 -25.72 16.51 -10.15
C ASN A 211 -26.85 15.48 -10.01
N VAL A 212 -27.60 15.19 -11.07
CA VAL A 212 -28.75 14.27 -11.10
C VAL A 212 -28.33 12.82 -10.76
N GLN A 213 -27.15 12.39 -11.20
CA GLN A 213 -26.68 11.02 -10.99
C GLN A 213 -26.20 10.80 -9.55
N VAL A 214 -25.55 11.79 -8.95
CA VAL A 214 -25.19 11.77 -7.53
C VAL A 214 -26.45 11.77 -6.63
N GLN A 215 -27.51 12.46 -7.06
CA GLN A 215 -28.79 12.47 -6.31
C GLN A 215 -29.55 11.14 -6.39
N GLY A 216 -29.47 10.41 -7.51
CA GLY A 216 -30.06 9.07 -7.64
C GLY A 216 -29.49 8.09 -6.61
N TYR A 217 -28.17 8.12 -6.44
CA TYR A 217 -27.47 7.29 -5.45
C TYR A 217 -27.76 7.73 -4.01
N LYS A 218 -27.86 9.05 -3.74
CA LYS A 218 -28.32 9.57 -2.44
C LYS A 218 -29.67 8.97 -2.00
N ARG A 219 -30.62 8.86 -2.93
CA ARG A 219 -31.95 8.27 -2.64
C ARG A 219 -31.88 6.79 -2.34
N SER A 220 -30.99 6.03 -2.99
CA SER A 220 -30.83 4.58 -2.76
C SER A 220 -30.20 4.29 -1.39
N ILE A 221 -29.20 5.06 -0.99
CA ILE A 221 -28.55 4.92 0.32
C ILE A 221 -29.44 5.44 1.47
N ALA A 222 -30.17 6.52 1.24
CA ALA A 222 -31.12 7.05 2.24
C ALA A 222 -32.21 6.04 2.61
N LYS A 223 -32.61 5.16 1.67
CA LYS A 223 -33.57 4.07 1.93
C LYS A 223 -32.99 2.89 2.71
N SER A 224 -31.66 2.78 2.82
CA SER A 224 -31.03 1.75 3.65
C SER A 224 -31.08 2.20 5.12
N ASN A 225 -32.07 1.70 5.85
CA ASN A 225 -32.23 1.93 7.30
C ASN A 225 -31.09 1.25 8.09
N SER A 226 -29.95 1.91 8.24
CA SER A 226 -28.97 1.50 9.23
C SER A 226 -29.19 2.32 10.51
N ALA A 227 -30.05 1.81 11.39
CA ALA A 227 -30.16 2.33 12.75
C ALA A 227 -28.77 2.34 13.41
N THR A 228 -28.48 3.36 14.20
CA THR A 228 -27.22 3.43 14.94
C THR A 228 -27.27 2.35 16.01
N ASN A 229 -26.61 1.24 15.77
CA ASN A 229 -26.51 0.15 16.72
C ASN A 229 -25.33 0.42 17.67
N ILE A 230 -25.47 0.09 18.93
CA ILE A 230 -24.43 0.21 19.96
C ILE A 230 -23.15 -0.51 19.53
N ARG A 231 -23.26 -1.61 18.77
CA ARG A 231 -22.12 -2.35 18.18
C ARG A 231 -21.23 -1.49 17.29
N HIS A 232 -21.81 -0.56 16.53
CA HIS A 232 -21.03 0.31 15.64
C HIS A 232 -20.27 1.38 16.44
N LEU A 233 -20.88 1.92 17.50
CA LEU A 233 -20.19 2.86 18.39
C LEU A 233 -19.00 2.16 19.05
N PHE A 234 -19.22 0.93 19.50
CA PHE A 234 -18.17 0.10 20.10
C PHE A 234 -17.05 -0.22 19.09
N SER A 235 -17.40 -0.53 17.84
CA SER A 235 -16.42 -0.72 16.77
C SER A 235 -15.57 0.53 16.53
N CYS A 236 -16.18 1.71 16.46
CA CYS A 236 -15.45 2.98 16.30
C CYS A 236 -14.53 3.24 17.50
N LEU A 237 -14.96 2.88 18.71
CA LEU A 237 -14.14 3.01 19.91
C LEU A 237 -12.93 2.08 19.86
N ILE A 238 -13.11 0.81 19.48
CA ILE A 238 -12.00 -0.14 19.29
C ILE A 238 -11.01 0.39 18.26
N ILE A 239 -11.50 0.84 17.09
CA ILE A 239 -10.64 1.39 16.03
C ILE A 239 -9.85 2.59 16.57
N GLY A 240 -10.51 3.54 17.24
CA GLY A 240 -9.85 4.69 17.83
C GLY A 240 -8.80 4.31 18.87
N LEU A 241 -9.09 3.31 19.71
CA LEU A 241 -8.16 2.80 20.70
C LEU A 241 -6.92 2.17 20.04
N ILE A 242 -7.08 1.35 19.01
CA ILE A 242 -5.97 0.71 18.32
C ILE A 242 -5.11 1.74 17.57
N ILE A 243 -5.73 2.70 16.88
CA ILE A 243 -4.99 3.79 16.23
C ILE A 243 -4.20 4.60 17.28
N THR A 244 -4.83 4.96 18.40
CA THR A 244 -4.15 5.67 19.48
C THR A 244 -3.00 4.85 20.08
N SER A 245 -3.20 3.53 20.22
CA SER A 245 -2.14 2.63 20.73
C SER A 245 -0.94 2.56 19.77
N TRP A 246 -1.14 2.60 18.46
CA TRP A 246 -0.04 2.69 17.50
C TRP A 246 0.79 3.97 17.66
N PHE A 247 0.17 5.09 18.02
CA PHE A 247 0.90 6.34 18.30
C PHE A 247 1.65 6.32 19.64
N LEU A 248 1.06 5.71 20.68
CA LEU A 248 1.59 5.82 22.04
C LEU A 248 2.52 4.66 22.44
N PHE A 249 2.27 3.44 21.92
CA PHE A 249 2.89 2.21 22.45
C PHE A 249 3.62 1.38 21.37
N ASN A 250 3.82 1.91 20.15
CA ASN A 250 4.44 1.11 19.07
C ASN A 250 5.88 0.70 19.40
N GLN A 251 6.63 1.53 20.12
CA GLN A 251 8.04 1.24 20.49
C GLN A 251 8.14 0.17 21.58
N GLU A 252 7.16 0.06 22.46
CA GLU A 252 7.16 -0.88 23.57
C GLU A 252 6.55 -2.23 23.21
N LEU A 253 5.41 -2.20 22.51
CA LEU A 253 4.62 -3.39 22.21
C LEU A 253 4.83 -3.92 20.78
N GLY A 254 5.40 -3.11 19.88
CA GLY A 254 5.45 -3.40 18.45
C GLY A 254 4.12 -3.15 17.76
N LEU A 255 4.19 -2.95 16.45
CA LEU A 255 3.00 -2.68 15.63
C LEU A 255 2.11 -3.93 15.48
N GLY A 256 2.73 -5.11 15.41
CA GLY A 256 2.05 -6.39 15.19
C GLY A 256 1.16 -6.79 16.36
N ILE A 257 1.68 -6.71 17.57
CA ILE A 257 0.93 -7.05 18.79
C ILE A 257 -0.27 -6.14 18.96
N ILE A 258 -0.13 -4.84 18.72
CA ILE A 258 -1.25 -3.88 18.81
C ILE A 258 -2.35 -4.23 17.80
N ALA A 259 -1.99 -4.56 16.54
CA ALA A 259 -2.95 -4.98 15.54
C ALA A 259 -3.71 -6.25 15.94
N LEU A 260 -2.99 -7.26 16.44
CA LEU A 260 -3.59 -8.52 16.94
C LEU A 260 -4.50 -8.28 18.15
N CYS A 261 -4.14 -7.38 19.06
CA CYS A 261 -5.03 -6.99 20.16
C CYS A 261 -6.36 -6.44 19.63
N GLY A 262 -6.36 -5.63 18.58
CA GLY A 262 -7.56 -5.15 17.95
C GLY A 262 -8.47 -6.29 17.44
N VAL A 263 -7.90 -7.27 16.77
CA VAL A 263 -8.61 -8.48 16.31
C VAL A 263 -9.20 -9.25 17.49
N LEU A 264 -8.39 -9.50 18.52
CA LEU A 264 -8.81 -10.23 19.71
C LEU A 264 -9.97 -9.54 20.45
N ILE A 265 -9.94 -8.22 20.55
CA ILE A 265 -11.05 -7.47 21.19
C ILE A 265 -12.35 -7.67 20.40
N PHE A 266 -12.31 -7.60 19.06
CA PHE A 266 -13.49 -7.87 18.23
C PHE A 266 -14.02 -9.30 18.42
N MET A 267 -13.13 -10.28 18.53
CA MET A 267 -13.52 -11.69 18.72
C MET A 267 -14.09 -11.94 20.13
N ILE A 268 -13.40 -11.48 21.18
CA ILE A 268 -13.81 -11.67 22.57
C ILE A 268 -15.16 -10.99 22.85
N CYS A 269 -15.40 -9.82 22.25
CA CYS A 269 -16.69 -9.13 22.34
C CYS A 269 -17.79 -9.78 21.49
N GLY A 270 -17.54 -10.93 20.82
CA GLY A 270 -18.52 -11.61 19.99
C GLY A 270 -18.98 -10.80 18.77
N MET A 271 -18.14 -9.87 18.30
CA MET A 271 -18.46 -8.98 17.18
C MET A 271 -18.08 -9.63 15.84
N VAL A 272 -17.06 -10.48 15.81
CA VAL A 272 -16.65 -11.24 14.63
C VAL A 272 -16.24 -12.65 15.06
N PRO A 273 -16.77 -13.72 14.45
CA PRO A 273 -16.33 -15.09 14.71
C PRO A 273 -15.03 -15.39 13.95
N TRP A 274 -14.23 -16.31 14.51
CA TRP A 274 -12.97 -16.76 13.92
C TRP A 274 -13.13 -17.27 12.47
N GLU A 275 -14.22 -17.98 12.20
CA GLU A 275 -14.52 -18.55 10.88
C GLU A 275 -14.55 -17.46 9.79
N VAL A 276 -15.10 -16.29 10.11
CA VAL A 276 -15.16 -15.15 9.18
C VAL A 276 -13.76 -14.59 8.94
N ILE A 277 -12.98 -14.41 10.00
CA ILE A 277 -11.61 -13.93 9.88
C ILE A 277 -10.78 -14.92 9.05
N ASN A 278 -10.79 -16.20 9.45
CA ASN A 278 -9.99 -17.24 8.80
C ASN A 278 -10.31 -17.41 7.32
N LYS A 279 -11.60 -17.40 6.97
CA LYS A 279 -12.06 -17.59 5.58
C LYS A 279 -11.67 -16.41 4.67
N ASN A 280 -11.66 -15.19 5.20
CA ASN A 280 -11.43 -13.97 4.41
C ASN A 280 -9.97 -13.47 4.50
N THR A 281 -9.17 -14.02 5.40
CA THR A 281 -7.73 -13.70 5.50
C THR A 281 -6.98 -14.36 4.34
N ASN A 282 -6.23 -13.55 3.61
CA ASN A 282 -5.36 -14.06 2.55
C ASN A 282 -4.04 -14.58 3.13
N TRP A 283 -4.08 -15.80 3.65
CA TRP A 283 -2.92 -16.49 4.23
C TRP A 283 -1.75 -16.60 3.26
N GLY A 284 -2.02 -16.74 1.97
CA GLY A 284 -0.98 -16.82 0.94
C GLY A 284 -0.15 -15.54 0.84
N VAL A 285 -0.79 -14.39 0.95
CA VAL A 285 -0.12 -13.10 0.97
C VAL A 285 0.72 -12.94 2.23
N ILE A 286 0.20 -13.33 3.40
CA ILE A 286 0.94 -13.25 4.66
C ILE A 286 2.20 -14.13 4.62
N LEU A 287 2.09 -15.37 4.15
CA LEU A 287 3.23 -16.28 4.04
C LEU A 287 4.28 -15.80 3.04
N LEU A 288 3.83 -15.33 1.86
CA LEU A 288 4.74 -14.77 0.87
C LEU A 288 5.47 -13.55 1.42
N PHE A 289 4.77 -12.73 2.17
CA PHE A 289 5.32 -11.57 2.85
C PHE A 289 6.42 -11.96 3.85
N ALA A 290 6.12 -12.93 4.69
CA ALA A 290 7.07 -13.48 5.64
C ALA A 290 8.35 -14.01 4.95
N ALA A 291 8.19 -14.74 3.85
CA ALA A 291 9.30 -15.26 3.08
C ALA A 291 10.17 -14.15 2.44
N THR A 292 9.52 -13.11 1.90
CA THR A 292 10.26 -12.00 1.29
C THR A 292 10.99 -11.14 2.31
N ILE A 293 10.44 -10.93 3.49
CA ILE A 293 11.14 -10.26 4.61
C ILE A 293 12.35 -11.09 5.06
N SER A 294 12.13 -12.37 5.33
CA SER A 294 13.22 -13.27 5.73
C SER A 294 14.36 -13.25 4.70
N LEU A 295 14.02 -13.32 3.41
CA LEU A 295 15.02 -13.27 2.35
C LEU A 295 15.73 -11.90 2.29
N GLY A 296 15.02 -10.79 2.52
CA GLY A 296 15.60 -9.46 2.57
C GLY A 296 16.64 -9.32 3.69
N PHE A 297 16.38 -9.87 4.87
CA PHE A 297 17.36 -9.95 5.95
C PHE A 297 18.61 -10.76 5.53
N GLN A 298 18.40 -11.93 4.89
CA GLN A 298 19.51 -12.76 4.46
C GLN A 298 20.32 -12.12 3.30
N ILE A 299 19.73 -11.30 2.46
CA ILE A 299 20.42 -10.52 1.43
C ILE A 299 21.41 -9.55 2.07
N ASN A 300 21.02 -8.90 3.16
CA ASN A 300 21.89 -8.00 3.91
C ASN A 300 23.00 -8.78 4.64
N GLU A 301 22.64 -9.76 5.47
CA GLU A 301 23.56 -10.55 6.27
C GLU A 301 24.61 -11.31 5.43
N THR A 302 24.25 -11.77 4.24
CA THR A 302 25.18 -12.49 3.35
C THR A 302 26.07 -11.57 2.50
N GLY A 303 25.96 -10.23 2.65
CA GLY A 303 26.69 -9.25 1.85
C GLY A 303 26.22 -9.17 0.39
N ALA A 304 25.04 -9.69 0.08
CA ALA A 304 24.50 -9.61 -1.27
C ALA A 304 24.05 -8.19 -1.63
N SER A 305 23.58 -7.40 -0.64
CA SER A 305 23.26 -5.98 -0.81
C SER A 305 24.52 -5.18 -1.19
N SER A 306 25.62 -5.36 -0.45
CA SER A 306 26.89 -4.67 -0.72
C SER A 306 27.42 -5.02 -2.13
N TRP A 307 27.33 -6.30 -2.52
CA TRP A 307 27.70 -6.71 -3.87
C TRP A 307 26.85 -6.02 -4.96
N LEU A 308 25.53 -5.89 -4.74
CA LEU A 308 24.64 -5.17 -5.66
C LEU A 308 25.02 -3.68 -5.76
N VAL A 309 25.35 -3.06 -4.63
CA VAL A 309 25.81 -1.66 -4.59
C VAL A 309 27.14 -1.48 -5.31
N GLU A 310 28.11 -2.39 -5.13
CA GLU A 310 29.36 -2.35 -5.89
C GLU A 310 29.11 -2.40 -7.41
N ARG A 311 28.25 -3.31 -7.88
CA ARG A 311 27.87 -3.41 -9.29
C ARG A 311 27.13 -2.17 -9.78
N PHE A 312 26.27 -1.61 -8.95
CA PHE A 312 25.60 -0.34 -9.24
C PHE A 312 26.63 0.79 -9.41
N ASN A 313 27.58 0.93 -8.49
CA ASN A 313 28.61 1.96 -8.54
C ASN A 313 29.52 1.79 -9.75
N GLU A 314 29.89 0.56 -10.12
CA GLU A 314 30.64 0.27 -11.36
C GLU A 314 29.86 0.73 -12.62
N LEU A 315 28.57 0.41 -12.71
CA LEU A 315 27.71 0.80 -13.83
C LEU A 315 27.48 2.31 -13.90
N THR A 316 27.50 2.99 -12.76
CA THR A 316 27.27 4.43 -12.67
C THR A 316 28.56 5.24 -12.58
N SER A 317 29.73 4.62 -12.65
CA SER A 317 31.04 5.27 -12.53
C SER A 317 31.27 6.40 -13.55
N SER A 318 30.54 6.41 -14.65
CA SER A 318 30.58 7.47 -15.68
C SER A 318 29.66 8.66 -15.37
N PHE A 319 28.85 8.58 -14.31
CA PHE A 319 27.97 9.65 -13.87
C PHE A 319 28.60 10.40 -12.67
N PRO A 320 28.18 11.63 -12.40
CA PRO A 320 28.67 12.36 -11.23
C PRO A 320 28.46 11.56 -9.93
N GLU A 321 29.46 11.50 -9.07
CA GLU A 321 29.35 10.96 -7.69
C GLU A 321 28.50 11.89 -6.81
N ASP A 322 27.31 12.24 -7.27
CA ASP A 322 26.37 13.06 -6.51
C ASP A 322 25.33 12.15 -5.87
N SER A 323 25.18 12.27 -4.57
CA SER A 323 24.17 11.58 -3.78
C SER A 323 22.74 11.76 -4.35
N SER A 324 22.48 12.94 -4.95
CA SER A 324 21.20 13.25 -5.61
C SER A 324 20.93 12.35 -6.82
N PHE A 325 21.97 11.97 -7.57
CA PHE A 325 21.82 11.03 -8.70
C PHE A 325 21.46 9.64 -8.20
N SER A 326 22.24 9.09 -7.27
CA SER A 326 22.02 7.76 -6.69
C SER A 326 20.64 7.67 -6.03
N TRP A 327 20.23 8.70 -5.30
CA TRP A 327 18.90 8.81 -4.70
C TRP A 327 17.80 8.77 -5.76
N SER A 328 17.91 9.61 -6.78
CA SER A 328 16.90 9.70 -7.85
C SER A 328 16.80 8.40 -8.65
N PHE A 329 17.94 7.78 -8.92
CA PHE A 329 18.00 6.50 -9.60
C PHE A 329 17.30 5.41 -8.80
N MET A 330 17.57 5.31 -7.48
CA MET A 330 16.92 4.33 -6.60
C MET A 330 15.42 4.55 -6.51
N ALA A 331 14.97 5.78 -6.38
CA ALA A 331 13.53 6.08 -6.37
C ALA A 331 12.84 5.70 -7.69
N ILE A 332 13.46 6.00 -8.84
CA ILE A 332 12.94 5.64 -10.16
C ILE A 332 12.97 4.12 -10.35
N LEU A 333 14.09 3.47 -10.04
CA LEU A 333 14.25 2.02 -10.16
C LEU A 333 13.20 1.28 -9.33
N THR A 334 13.05 1.68 -8.06
CA THR A 334 12.08 1.08 -7.15
C THR A 334 10.65 1.32 -7.63
N GLY A 335 10.33 2.53 -8.04
CA GLY A 335 9.02 2.87 -8.58
C GLY A 335 8.70 2.13 -9.88
N LEU A 336 9.65 1.99 -10.80
CA LEU A 336 9.46 1.19 -12.03
C LEU A 336 9.29 -0.29 -11.71
N THR A 337 10.15 -0.84 -10.86
CA THR A 337 10.11 -2.26 -10.47
C THR A 337 8.77 -2.61 -9.82
N SER A 338 8.22 -1.74 -8.97
CA SER A 338 6.92 -1.97 -8.31
C SER A 338 5.73 -2.02 -9.28
N ASN A 339 5.90 -1.55 -10.51
CA ASN A 339 4.87 -1.66 -11.53
C ASN A 339 4.84 -3.03 -12.24
N PHE A 340 5.87 -3.86 -12.04
CA PHE A 340 5.92 -5.23 -12.53
C PHE A 340 5.78 -6.25 -11.39
N PHE A 341 6.00 -5.82 -10.15
CA PHE A 341 5.94 -6.63 -8.94
C PHE A 341 5.06 -5.97 -7.88
N THR A 342 4.74 -6.73 -6.83
CA THR A 342 4.05 -6.11 -5.69
C THR A 342 4.98 -5.11 -5.00
N SER A 343 4.41 -4.02 -4.49
CA SER A 343 5.16 -2.98 -3.76
C SER A 343 5.99 -3.56 -2.61
N SER A 344 5.45 -4.55 -1.90
CA SER A 344 6.13 -5.21 -0.78
C SER A 344 7.32 -6.04 -1.24
N ALA A 345 7.17 -6.83 -2.31
CA ALA A 345 8.28 -7.60 -2.88
C ALA A 345 9.39 -6.67 -3.40
N THR A 346 9.00 -5.57 -4.03
CA THR A 346 9.96 -4.55 -4.49
C THR A 346 10.74 -3.93 -3.32
N THR A 347 10.05 -3.56 -2.24
CA THR A 347 10.72 -3.00 -1.04
C THR A 347 11.60 -4.03 -0.36
N SER A 348 11.16 -5.30 -0.28
CA SER A 348 12.00 -6.38 0.28
C SER A 348 13.26 -6.61 -0.54
N LEU A 349 13.18 -6.45 -1.85
CA LEU A 349 14.31 -6.64 -2.77
C LEU A 349 15.27 -5.45 -2.75
N LEU A 350 14.75 -4.25 -2.98
CA LEU A 350 15.56 -3.05 -3.21
C LEU A 350 15.80 -2.24 -1.93
N GLY A 351 15.06 -2.52 -0.85
CA GLY A 351 15.20 -1.83 0.43
C GLY A 351 16.60 -1.95 1.05
N PRO A 352 17.14 -3.15 1.21
CA PRO A 352 18.51 -3.32 1.72
C PRO A 352 19.56 -2.60 0.87
N MET A 353 19.42 -2.66 -0.47
CA MET A 353 20.31 -1.95 -1.38
C MET A 353 20.18 -0.42 -1.22
N ALA A 354 18.97 0.10 -1.07
CA ALA A 354 18.75 1.54 -0.90
C ALA A 354 19.40 2.05 0.39
N ILE A 355 19.33 1.28 1.47
CA ILE A 355 19.95 1.62 2.76
C ILE A 355 21.49 1.54 2.65
N GLU A 356 22.01 0.50 2.02
CA GLU A 356 23.46 0.28 1.86
C GLU A 356 24.14 1.37 1.02
N LEU A 357 23.42 1.98 0.06
CA LEU A 357 23.95 3.09 -0.72
C LEU A 357 24.31 4.32 0.13
N GLN A 358 23.55 4.58 1.20
CA GLN A 358 23.80 5.65 2.16
C GLN A 358 23.26 5.24 3.54
N PRO A 359 24.02 4.46 4.34
CA PRO A 359 23.53 3.93 5.61
C PRO A 359 23.16 4.98 6.66
N ASN A 360 23.74 6.18 6.55
CA ASN A 360 23.50 7.29 7.47
C ASN A 360 22.40 8.25 7.00
N ASP A 361 21.76 7.98 5.85
CA ASP A 361 20.70 8.82 5.29
C ASP A 361 19.39 8.01 5.12
N ILE A 362 18.51 8.18 6.08
CA ILE A 362 17.17 7.56 6.10
C ILE A 362 16.39 7.83 4.81
N SER A 363 16.66 8.96 4.14
CA SER A 363 15.91 9.38 2.95
C SER A 363 16.00 8.38 1.79
N PHE A 364 17.09 7.62 1.69
CA PHE A 364 17.26 6.58 0.67
C PHE A 364 16.26 5.43 0.88
N GLY A 365 16.21 4.88 2.09
CA GLY A 365 15.23 3.84 2.45
C GLY A 365 13.79 4.33 2.33
N MET A 366 13.50 5.51 2.89
CA MET A 366 12.17 6.12 2.82
C MET A 366 11.73 6.35 1.37
N SER A 367 12.62 6.85 0.51
CA SER A 367 12.31 7.08 -0.91
C SER A 367 12.00 5.78 -1.64
N ALA A 368 12.76 4.71 -1.38
CA ALA A 368 12.52 3.40 -1.97
C ALA A 368 11.16 2.84 -1.55
N ALA A 369 10.81 2.88 -0.27
CA ALA A 369 9.52 2.39 0.21
C ALA A 369 8.34 3.21 -0.33
N ILE A 370 8.44 4.54 -0.35
CA ILE A 370 7.39 5.41 -0.88
C ILE A 370 7.26 5.25 -2.39
N ALA A 371 8.38 5.22 -3.13
CA ALA A 371 8.37 5.03 -4.58
C ALA A 371 7.81 3.67 -4.99
N SER A 372 8.03 2.60 -4.20
CA SER A 372 7.39 1.30 -4.43
C SER A 372 5.87 1.36 -4.38
N GLY A 373 5.30 2.38 -3.74
CA GLY A 373 3.86 2.65 -3.74
C GLY A 373 3.33 3.31 -5.01
N PHE A 374 4.18 3.71 -5.95
CA PHE A 374 3.76 4.37 -7.20
C PHE A 374 3.32 3.38 -8.28
N SER A 375 2.41 2.50 -7.91
CA SER A 375 1.87 1.40 -8.72
C SER A 375 0.80 1.90 -9.70
N PHE A 376 1.18 2.79 -10.62
CA PHE A 376 0.25 3.46 -11.54
C PHE A 376 0.33 2.97 -12.98
N LEU A 377 1.44 2.31 -13.41
CA LEU A 377 1.69 2.04 -14.83
C LEU A 377 1.01 0.79 -15.36
N THR A 378 0.93 -0.27 -14.56
CA THR A 378 0.39 -1.55 -15.00
C THR A 378 -0.78 -2.01 -14.14
N VAL A 379 -1.65 -2.82 -14.73
CA VAL A 379 -2.82 -3.36 -14.03
C VAL A 379 -2.46 -4.46 -13.04
N VAL A 380 -1.25 -5.01 -13.11
CA VAL A 380 -0.77 -6.06 -12.19
C VAL A 380 0.04 -5.50 -11.02
N SER A 381 0.31 -4.20 -11.02
CA SER A 381 1.19 -3.55 -10.04
C SER A 381 0.63 -3.54 -8.62
N SER A 382 -0.67 -3.55 -8.48
CA SER A 382 -1.31 -3.50 -7.17
C SER A 382 -2.68 -4.19 -7.17
N PRO A 383 -3.17 -4.62 -6.02
CA PRO A 383 -4.51 -5.17 -5.88
C PRO A 383 -5.60 -4.20 -6.33
N THR A 384 -5.40 -2.92 -6.07
CA THR A 384 -6.32 -1.87 -6.53
C THR A 384 -6.40 -1.84 -8.05
N ALA A 385 -5.26 -1.90 -8.74
CA ALA A 385 -5.19 -1.91 -10.19
C ALA A 385 -5.84 -3.16 -10.78
N MET A 386 -5.55 -4.35 -10.21
CA MET A 386 -6.14 -5.62 -10.65
C MET A 386 -7.67 -5.65 -10.47
N ILE A 387 -8.16 -5.25 -9.30
CA ILE A 387 -9.60 -5.23 -9.01
C ILE A 387 -10.31 -4.20 -9.90
N LEU A 388 -9.70 -3.04 -10.13
CA LEU A 388 -10.23 -2.04 -11.05
C LEU A 388 -10.33 -2.58 -12.49
N TYR A 389 -9.28 -3.24 -12.97
CA TYR A 389 -9.25 -3.85 -14.30
C TYR A 389 -10.27 -4.98 -14.46
N SER A 390 -10.48 -5.80 -13.41
CA SER A 390 -11.45 -6.91 -13.42
C SER A 390 -12.89 -6.47 -13.62
N THR A 391 -13.21 -5.19 -13.43
CA THR A 391 -14.54 -4.63 -13.75
C THR A 391 -14.86 -4.65 -15.24
N GLY A 392 -13.86 -4.80 -16.11
CA GLY A 392 -14.01 -4.70 -17.57
C GLY A 392 -14.28 -3.29 -18.11
N LEU A 393 -14.35 -2.28 -17.24
CA LEU A 393 -14.64 -0.88 -17.59
C LEU A 393 -13.37 -0.07 -17.91
N VAL A 394 -12.21 -0.57 -17.52
CA VAL A 394 -10.91 0.11 -17.69
C VAL A 394 -10.01 -0.71 -18.61
N SER A 395 -9.51 -0.10 -19.69
CA SER A 395 -8.57 -0.73 -20.60
C SER A 395 -7.12 -0.52 -20.15
N ILE A 396 -6.23 -1.48 -20.45
CA ILE A 396 -4.80 -1.40 -20.16
C ILE A 396 -4.18 -0.11 -20.72
N LYS A 397 -4.58 0.28 -21.96
CA LYS A 397 -4.06 1.51 -22.60
C LYS A 397 -4.41 2.78 -21.83
N ILE A 398 -5.66 2.87 -21.32
CA ILE A 398 -6.10 4.02 -20.51
C ILE A 398 -5.34 4.02 -19.19
N PHE A 399 -5.24 2.85 -18.54
CA PHE A 399 -4.51 2.72 -17.29
C PHE A 399 -3.07 3.19 -17.43
N PHE A 400 -2.34 2.70 -18.43
CA PHE A 400 -0.96 3.09 -18.69
C PHE A 400 -0.81 4.59 -19.01
N ARG A 401 -1.68 5.14 -19.88
CA ARG A 401 -1.59 6.55 -20.29
C ARG A 401 -1.75 7.52 -19.11
N VAL A 402 -2.76 7.28 -18.27
CA VAL A 402 -3.01 8.12 -17.09
C VAL A 402 -1.98 7.84 -16.00
N GLY A 403 -1.62 6.55 -15.87
CA GLY A 403 -0.59 6.09 -14.93
C GLY A 403 0.78 6.70 -15.19
N LEU A 404 1.16 6.91 -16.45
CA LEU A 404 2.44 7.52 -16.80
C LEU A 404 2.53 8.97 -16.29
N LEU A 405 1.44 9.75 -16.43
CA LEU A 405 1.37 11.11 -15.88
C LEU A 405 1.48 11.09 -14.36
N MET A 406 0.75 10.16 -13.71
CA MET A 406 0.79 10.03 -12.25
C MET A 406 2.15 9.57 -11.76
N PHE A 407 2.76 8.57 -12.40
CA PHE A 407 4.08 8.07 -12.03
C PHE A 407 5.14 9.17 -12.13
N SER A 408 5.22 9.86 -13.27
CA SER A 408 6.19 10.92 -13.48
C SER A 408 6.01 12.08 -12.50
N SER A 409 4.77 12.50 -12.24
CA SER A 409 4.50 13.54 -11.24
C SER A 409 4.82 13.07 -9.82
N SER A 410 4.59 11.80 -9.49
CA SER A 410 4.88 11.24 -8.16
C SER A 410 6.38 11.18 -7.87
N ILE A 411 7.19 10.78 -8.85
CA ILE A 411 8.68 10.83 -8.73
C ILE A 411 9.15 12.27 -8.52
N LEU A 412 8.61 13.22 -9.30
CA LEU A 412 8.96 14.63 -9.14
C LEU A 412 8.55 15.18 -7.76
N ILE A 413 7.35 14.85 -7.28
CA ILE A 413 6.88 15.25 -5.94
C ILE A 413 7.80 14.67 -4.87
N LEU A 414 8.13 13.38 -4.96
CA LEU A 414 9.01 12.70 -4.03
C LEU A 414 10.39 13.40 -3.98
N TYR A 415 10.97 13.71 -5.14
CA TYR A 415 12.23 14.41 -5.24
C TYR A 415 12.19 15.82 -4.61
N LEU A 416 11.13 16.59 -4.91
CA LEU A 416 10.99 17.94 -4.35
C LEU A 416 10.78 17.91 -2.83
N VAL A 417 9.95 17.02 -2.33
CA VAL A 417 9.70 16.89 -0.88
C VAL A 417 10.96 16.40 -0.17
N SER A 418 11.68 15.43 -0.71
CA SER A 418 12.94 14.96 -0.10
C SER A 418 13.99 16.08 -0.04
N LYS A 419 14.13 16.85 -1.10
CA LYS A 419 15.15 17.91 -1.18
C LYS A 419 14.86 19.15 -0.34
N PHE A 420 13.58 19.52 -0.20
CA PHE A 420 13.19 20.77 0.45
C PHE A 420 12.56 20.59 1.83
N TYR A 421 11.96 19.47 2.11
CA TYR A 421 11.26 19.23 3.37
C TYR A 421 11.98 18.21 4.27
N TRP A 422 12.40 17.06 3.75
CA TRP A 422 13.06 16.05 4.59
C TRP A 422 14.38 16.52 5.20
N VAL A 423 15.08 17.45 4.54
CA VAL A 423 16.29 18.10 5.08
C VAL A 423 16.01 18.91 6.35
N THR A 424 14.73 19.23 6.63
CA THR A 424 14.33 20.00 7.81
C THR A 424 13.84 19.11 8.96
N LEU A 425 13.71 17.80 8.73
CA LEU A 425 13.33 16.80 9.73
C LEU A 425 14.56 16.23 10.41
#